data_f1973ad01a5fc356693d5cd2b3563426
#
_entry.id   f1973ad01a5fc356693d5cd2b3563426
#
_cell.length_a   1.000
_cell.length_b   1.000
_cell.length_c   1.000
_cell.angle_alpha   90.00
_cell.angle_beta   90.00
_cell.angle_gamma   90.00
#
_symmetry.space_group_name_H-M   'P 1'
#
loop_
_entity.id
_entity.type
_entity.pdbx_description
1 polymer ?
#
loop_
_entity_poly.entity_id
_entity_poly.type
_entity_poly.pdbx_seq_one_letter_code
_entity_poly.pdbx_strand_id
1 'polypeptide(L)'
;MKSEEKSTNKEKQTLIIRKYHQYLKLEKALSPNTVDAYQTDLQKLLHFLEGEGIAILDTTLDDLQHFASGLHDIGIHPRSQARILSGIKSFFHFLVMADYLEGDPSELLEGPKIGFKLPEVLTVEEIDRIISAIDLGTNEGQRNRAILETLYSCGLRVSELCNLKISDLYFDEGFIKVEGKGSKQRLVPISSRAIKEIRNWFVDRNGGWKIKKDFEDYVFLARWGKNISRIMVFHLIKELAKKAGITKNISPHTFRHSFACLLYTSPSPRDMRRSR
;
A
#
# COMPACT_ATOMS: atom_id res chain seq x y z
N MET A 1 -33.99 28.76 19.36
CA MET A 1 -33.04 29.46 18.48
C MET A 1 -31.66 28.85 18.47
N LYS A 2 -30.81 28.90 19.53
CA LYS A 2 -29.45 28.32 19.48
C LYS A 2 -29.37 26.78 19.23
N SER A 3 -30.38 26.01 19.63
CA SER A 3 -30.45 24.56 19.41
C SER A 3 -30.86 24.17 17.98
N GLU A 4 -31.74 24.98 17.37
CA GLU A 4 -32.19 24.78 15.98
C GLU A 4 -31.10 25.18 14.97
N GLU A 5 -30.37 26.27 15.24
CA GLU A 5 -29.21 26.68 14.40
C GLU A 5 -28.09 25.61 14.43
N LYS A 6 -27.79 25.01 15.60
CA LYS A 6 -26.82 23.91 15.70
C LYS A 6 -27.25 22.66 14.94
N SER A 7 -28.55 22.30 14.95
CA SER A 7 -29.10 21.18 14.20
C SER A 7 -28.96 21.41 12.69
N THR A 8 -29.35 22.56 12.20
CA THR A 8 -29.27 22.94 10.77
C THR A 8 -27.81 22.98 10.25
N ASN A 9 -26.88 23.43 11.09
CA ASN A 9 -25.45 23.49 10.72
C ASN A 9 -24.83 22.06 10.64
N LYS A 10 -25.24 21.18 11.54
CA LYS A 10 -24.78 19.77 11.54
C LYS A 10 -25.35 18.98 10.34
N GLU A 11 -26.58 19.28 9.92
CA GLU A 11 -27.16 18.67 8.71
C GLU A 11 -26.46 19.16 7.44
N LYS A 12 -26.17 20.46 7.33
CA LYS A 12 -25.39 21.02 6.22
C LYS A 12 -23.99 20.41 6.14
N GLN A 13 -23.29 20.31 7.26
CA GLN A 13 -21.98 19.68 7.33
C GLN A 13 -22.02 18.22 6.86
N THR A 14 -23.00 17.44 7.31
CA THR A 14 -23.17 16.04 6.88
C THR A 14 -23.41 15.92 5.37
N LEU A 15 -24.20 16.84 4.80
CA LEU A 15 -24.46 16.89 3.36
C LEU A 15 -23.19 17.20 2.57
N ILE A 16 -22.38 18.18 3.02
CA ILE A 16 -21.11 18.55 2.40
C ILE A 16 -20.14 17.36 2.39
N ILE A 17 -19.98 16.66 3.53
CA ILE A 17 -19.11 15.50 3.65
C ILE A 17 -19.55 14.38 2.70
N ARG A 18 -20.86 14.15 2.59
CA ARG A 18 -21.41 13.14 1.64
C ARG A 18 -21.13 13.51 0.20
N LYS A 19 -21.29 14.79 -0.19
CA LYS A 19 -20.96 15.27 -1.54
C LYS A 19 -19.47 15.16 -1.83
N TYR A 20 -18.60 15.50 -0.87
CA TYR A 20 -17.16 15.32 -0.99
C TYR A 20 -16.78 13.85 -1.21
N HIS A 21 -17.40 12.92 -0.47
CA HIS A 21 -17.20 11.48 -0.69
C HIS A 21 -17.57 11.07 -2.13
N GLN A 22 -18.71 11.56 -2.64
CA GLN A 22 -19.14 11.28 -4.01
C GLN A 22 -18.16 11.87 -5.03
N TYR A 23 -17.69 13.09 -4.83
CA TYR A 23 -16.66 13.73 -5.65
C TYR A 23 -15.37 12.92 -5.74
N LEU A 24 -14.83 12.47 -4.58
CA LEU A 24 -13.63 11.65 -4.56
C LEU A 24 -13.80 10.33 -5.32
N LYS A 25 -14.99 9.72 -5.21
CA LYS A 25 -15.27 8.40 -5.78
C LYS A 25 -15.63 8.48 -7.26
N LEU A 26 -16.46 9.42 -7.66
CA LEU A 26 -17.06 9.47 -9.00
C LEU A 26 -16.29 10.40 -9.94
N GLU A 27 -15.92 11.59 -9.49
CA GLU A 27 -15.26 12.59 -10.35
C GLU A 27 -13.73 12.40 -10.35
N LYS A 28 -13.11 12.22 -9.17
CA LYS A 28 -11.67 11.96 -9.06
C LYS A 28 -11.31 10.49 -9.31
N ALA A 29 -12.29 9.59 -9.35
CA ALA A 29 -12.10 8.14 -9.56
C ALA A 29 -10.98 7.55 -8.68
N LEU A 30 -10.89 8.00 -7.42
CA LEU A 30 -9.84 7.56 -6.50
C LEU A 30 -10.10 6.12 -6.03
N SER A 31 -9.01 5.43 -5.69
CA SER A 31 -9.13 4.08 -5.13
C SER A 31 -9.87 4.10 -3.78
N PRO A 32 -10.61 3.04 -3.42
CA PRO A 32 -11.32 2.94 -2.14
C PRO A 32 -10.41 3.28 -0.94
N ASN A 33 -9.20 2.73 -0.91
CA ASN A 33 -8.23 3.02 0.16
C ASN A 33 -7.84 4.50 0.25
N THR A 34 -7.80 5.22 -0.87
CA THR A 34 -7.50 6.66 -0.89
C THR A 34 -8.69 7.46 -0.39
N VAL A 35 -9.91 7.08 -0.80
CA VAL A 35 -11.15 7.70 -0.32
C VAL A 35 -11.27 7.53 1.19
N ASP A 36 -11.08 6.32 1.72
CA ASP A 36 -11.13 6.03 3.16
C ASP A 36 -10.06 6.81 3.94
N ALA A 37 -8.84 6.94 3.37
CA ALA A 37 -7.77 7.72 3.99
C ALA A 37 -8.16 9.21 4.08
N TYR A 38 -8.68 9.80 3.00
CA TYR A 38 -9.10 11.21 2.98
C TYR A 38 -10.27 11.47 3.90
N GLN A 39 -11.21 10.55 4.00
CA GLN A 39 -12.31 10.64 4.97
C GLN A 39 -11.80 10.60 6.43
N THR A 40 -10.89 9.67 6.72
CA THR A 40 -10.28 9.58 8.06
C THR A 40 -9.51 10.86 8.41
N ASP A 41 -8.83 11.46 7.43
CA ASP A 41 -8.08 12.70 7.64
C ASP A 41 -9.02 13.89 7.85
N LEU A 42 -10.11 13.96 7.08
CA LEU A 42 -11.15 14.97 7.26
C LEU A 42 -11.81 14.86 8.65
N GLN A 43 -12.10 13.63 9.12
CA GLN A 43 -12.66 13.44 10.46
C GLN A 43 -11.75 13.99 11.58
N LYS A 44 -10.43 13.90 11.43
CA LYS A 44 -9.48 14.49 12.40
C LYS A 44 -9.61 16.02 12.44
N LEU A 45 -9.70 16.66 11.26
CA LEU A 45 -9.91 18.10 11.18
C LEU A 45 -11.26 18.50 11.79
N LEU A 46 -12.34 17.78 11.45
CA LEU A 46 -13.67 18.06 11.98
C LEU A 46 -13.72 17.96 13.50
N HIS A 47 -13.05 16.95 14.08
CA HIS A 47 -12.97 16.80 15.52
C HIS A 47 -12.20 17.96 16.18
N PHE A 48 -11.13 18.42 15.57
CA PHE A 48 -10.37 19.58 16.02
C PHE A 48 -11.24 20.86 15.96
N LEU A 49 -11.87 21.14 14.82
CA LEU A 49 -12.73 22.33 14.64
C LEU A 49 -13.93 22.32 15.62
N GLU A 50 -14.52 21.15 15.88
CA GLU A 50 -15.60 21.00 16.86
C GLU A 50 -15.10 21.32 18.28
N GLY A 51 -13.87 20.93 18.64
CA GLY A 51 -13.23 21.26 19.89
C GLY A 51 -12.97 22.77 20.07
N GLU A 52 -12.58 23.44 19.00
CA GLU A 52 -12.34 24.89 18.98
C GLU A 52 -13.64 25.72 18.78
N GLY A 53 -14.77 25.06 18.50
CA GLY A 53 -16.06 25.74 18.25
C GLY A 53 -16.14 26.45 16.91
N ILE A 54 -15.30 26.05 15.94
CA ILE A 54 -15.19 26.68 14.60
C ILE A 54 -16.08 25.90 13.61
N ALA A 55 -16.89 26.62 12.83
CA ALA A 55 -17.64 25.97 11.76
C ALA A 55 -16.74 25.73 10.54
N ILE A 56 -16.99 24.63 9.82
CA ILE A 56 -16.13 24.19 8.70
C ILE A 56 -16.01 25.23 7.57
N LEU A 57 -17.06 26.03 7.34
CA LEU A 57 -17.06 27.07 6.31
C LEU A 57 -16.41 28.39 6.79
N ASP A 58 -16.19 28.54 8.09
CA ASP A 58 -15.56 29.72 8.70
C ASP A 58 -14.05 29.43 9.01
N THR A 59 -13.54 28.27 8.61
CA THR A 59 -12.14 27.87 8.85
C THR A 59 -11.18 28.79 8.11
N THR A 60 -10.22 29.32 8.83
CA THR A 60 -9.15 30.18 8.31
C THR A 60 -7.83 29.45 8.11
N LEU A 61 -6.86 30.09 7.47
CA LEU A 61 -5.49 29.55 7.36
C LEU A 61 -4.85 29.34 8.74
N ASP A 62 -5.08 30.28 9.69
CA ASP A 62 -4.52 30.20 11.03
C ASP A 62 -5.04 28.97 11.79
N ASP A 63 -6.33 28.65 11.65
CA ASP A 63 -6.92 27.45 12.25
C ASP A 63 -6.29 26.17 11.67
N LEU A 64 -6.02 26.15 10.37
CA LEU A 64 -5.36 25.02 9.71
C LEU A 64 -3.89 24.88 10.10
N GLN A 65 -3.19 25.99 10.33
CA GLN A 65 -1.82 25.98 10.85
C GLN A 65 -1.80 25.50 12.31
N HIS A 66 -2.76 25.92 13.14
CA HIS A 66 -2.92 25.43 14.52
C HIS A 66 -3.21 23.93 14.53
N PHE A 67 -4.12 23.44 13.67
CA PHE A 67 -4.35 22.01 13.48
C PHE A 67 -3.07 21.26 13.07
N ALA A 68 -2.30 21.79 12.12
CA ALA A 68 -1.04 21.18 11.67
C ALA A 68 0.00 21.11 12.79
N SER A 69 0.09 22.15 13.63
CA SER A 69 0.95 22.18 14.83
C SER A 69 0.50 21.14 15.85
N GLY A 70 -0.80 21.02 16.11
CA GLY A 70 -1.36 19.99 17.00
C GLY A 70 -1.04 18.57 16.53
N LEU A 71 -1.06 18.29 15.22
CA LEU A 71 -0.64 17.00 14.67
C LEU A 71 0.85 16.69 14.97
N HIS A 72 1.70 17.72 14.95
CA HIS A 72 3.11 17.58 15.30
C HIS A 72 3.29 17.29 16.80
N ASP A 73 2.60 18.01 17.65
CA ASP A 73 2.72 17.94 19.12
C ASP A 73 2.28 16.59 19.68
N ILE A 74 1.26 15.96 19.06
CA ILE A 74 0.86 14.58 19.40
C ILE A 74 1.76 13.52 18.76
N GLY A 75 2.88 13.91 18.12
CA GLY A 75 3.91 13.01 17.63
C GLY A 75 3.57 12.29 16.29
N ILE A 76 2.68 12.83 15.48
CA ILE A 76 2.40 12.27 14.15
C ILE A 76 3.62 12.42 13.24
N HIS A 77 4.08 11.31 12.67
CA HIS A 77 5.25 11.30 11.81
C HIS A 77 5.09 12.26 10.62
N PRO A 78 6.13 13.05 10.23
CA PRO A 78 6.03 14.09 9.19
C PRO A 78 5.42 13.63 7.85
N ARG A 79 5.73 12.43 7.39
CA ARG A 79 5.10 11.87 6.16
C ARG A 79 3.61 11.63 6.31
N SER A 80 3.15 11.23 7.49
CA SER A 80 1.73 11.06 7.78
C SER A 80 1.03 12.40 7.87
N GLN A 81 1.67 13.37 8.51
CA GLN A 81 1.18 14.74 8.59
C GLN A 81 1.02 15.37 7.19
N ALA A 82 2.04 15.27 6.31
CA ALA A 82 1.95 15.76 4.94
C ALA A 82 0.80 15.11 4.16
N ARG A 83 0.55 13.79 4.37
CA ARG A 83 -0.58 13.09 3.75
C ARG A 83 -1.91 13.61 4.26
N ILE A 84 -2.05 13.83 5.59
CA ILE A 84 -3.26 14.40 6.20
C ILE A 84 -3.54 15.78 5.61
N LEU A 85 -2.55 16.65 5.57
CA LEU A 85 -2.70 17.99 5.02
C LEU A 85 -3.08 17.97 3.53
N SER A 86 -2.55 17.02 2.75
CA SER A 86 -2.96 16.81 1.36
C SER A 86 -4.44 16.42 1.24
N GLY A 87 -4.96 15.59 2.14
CA GLY A 87 -6.38 15.24 2.20
C GLY A 87 -7.26 16.46 2.53
N ILE A 88 -6.80 17.30 3.47
CA ILE A 88 -7.49 18.53 3.87
C ILE A 88 -7.50 19.55 2.73
N LYS A 89 -6.37 19.76 2.05
CA LYS A 89 -6.32 20.61 0.84
C LYS A 89 -7.29 20.14 -0.25
N SER A 90 -7.37 18.83 -0.47
CA SER A 90 -8.34 18.27 -1.41
C SER A 90 -9.79 18.58 -1.02
N PHE A 91 -10.09 18.63 0.28
CA PHE A 91 -11.41 18.95 0.77
C PHE A 91 -11.75 20.45 0.59
N PHE A 92 -10.87 21.37 0.97
CA PHE A 92 -11.11 22.81 0.77
C PHE A 92 -11.17 23.18 -0.71
N HIS A 93 -10.32 22.58 -1.54
CA HIS A 93 -10.43 22.73 -2.98
C HIS A 93 -11.80 22.29 -3.53
N PHE A 94 -12.35 21.17 -3.01
CA PHE A 94 -13.71 20.76 -3.34
C PHE A 94 -14.75 21.80 -2.89
N LEU A 95 -14.60 22.39 -1.70
CA LEU A 95 -15.56 23.42 -1.21
C LEU A 95 -15.60 24.65 -2.11
N VAL A 96 -14.45 25.10 -2.59
CA VAL A 96 -14.38 26.22 -3.56
C VAL A 96 -14.99 25.82 -4.90
N MET A 97 -14.64 24.64 -5.42
CA MET A 97 -15.16 24.16 -6.69
C MET A 97 -16.69 23.94 -6.68
N ALA A 98 -17.25 23.63 -5.52
CA ALA A 98 -18.70 23.42 -5.32
C ALA A 98 -19.42 24.67 -4.81
N ASP A 99 -18.81 25.85 -4.92
CA ASP A 99 -19.34 27.17 -4.53
C ASP A 99 -19.81 27.28 -3.06
N TYR A 100 -19.14 26.51 -2.16
CA TYR A 100 -19.35 26.65 -0.71
C TYR A 100 -18.45 27.71 -0.08
N LEU A 101 -17.30 28.00 -0.71
CA LEU A 101 -16.34 29.02 -0.29
C LEU A 101 -15.89 29.84 -1.49
N GLU A 102 -15.64 31.15 -1.28
CA GLU A 102 -15.10 32.04 -2.29
C GLU A 102 -13.59 31.87 -2.51
N GLY A 103 -12.85 31.40 -1.49
CA GLY A 103 -11.42 31.19 -1.53
C GLY A 103 -10.99 29.93 -0.73
N ASP A 104 -9.85 29.37 -1.07
CA ASP A 104 -9.30 28.17 -0.43
C ASP A 104 -8.41 28.57 0.76
N PRO A 105 -8.86 28.41 2.02
CA PRO A 105 -8.05 28.76 3.19
C PRO A 105 -6.81 27.85 3.33
N SER A 106 -6.78 26.72 2.65
CA SER A 106 -5.66 25.78 2.69
C SER A 106 -4.59 26.03 1.62
N GLU A 107 -4.77 27.00 0.72
CA GLU A 107 -3.84 27.25 -0.39
C GLU A 107 -2.42 27.49 0.09
N LEU A 108 -2.24 28.36 1.08
CA LEU A 108 -0.95 28.71 1.67
C LEU A 108 -0.51 27.79 2.83
N LEU A 109 -1.30 26.76 3.14
CA LEU A 109 -0.94 25.82 4.21
C LEU A 109 0.31 25.02 3.83
N GLU A 110 1.40 25.19 4.57
CA GLU A 110 2.63 24.47 4.34
C GLU A 110 2.65 23.11 5.05
N GLY A 111 3.20 22.13 4.37
CA GLY A 111 3.44 20.81 4.97
C GLY A 111 4.79 20.72 5.68
N PRO A 112 5.00 19.70 6.54
CA PRO A 112 6.28 19.49 7.19
C PRO A 112 7.39 19.20 6.19
N LYS A 113 8.60 19.69 6.44
CA LYS A 113 9.79 19.34 5.65
C LYS A 113 10.12 17.86 5.84
N ILE A 114 10.02 17.07 4.79
CA ILE A 114 10.33 15.65 4.80
C ILE A 114 11.74 15.46 4.29
N GLY A 115 12.64 14.97 5.15
CA GLY A 115 13.99 14.59 4.75
C GLY A 115 13.96 13.43 3.74
N PHE A 116 14.87 13.48 2.75
CA PHE A 116 15.05 12.39 1.81
C PHE A 116 15.83 11.26 2.49
N LYS A 117 15.19 10.09 2.64
CA LYS A 117 15.83 8.87 3.11
C LYS A 117 15.98 7.92 1.94
N LEU A 118 17.22 7.55 1.63
CA LEU A 118 17.49 6.54 0.60
C LEU A 118 16.80 5.22 1.00
N PRO A 119 16.15 4.53 0.04
CA PRO A 119 15.54 3.24 0.33
C PRO A 119 16.63 2.21 0.65
N GLU A 120 16.40 1.42 1.69
CA GLU A 120 17.25 0.26 1.98
C GLU A 120 16.99 -0.81 0.92
N VAL A 121 18.07 -1.37 0.37
CA VAL A 121 18.03 -2.47 -0.58
C VAL A 121 18.78 -3.67 -0.02
N LEU A 122 18.34 -4.87 -0.43
CA LEU A 122 19.00 -6.13 -0.10
C LEU A 122 19.97 -6.51 -1.21
N THR A 123 21.11 -7.07 -0.84
CA THR A 123 21.99 -7.74 -1.79
C THR A 123 21.45 -9.12 -2.15
N VAL A 124 21.98 -9.74 -3.20
CA VAL A 124 21.61 -11.11 -3.60
C VAL A 124 21.87 -12.09 -2.46
N GLU A 125 23.03 -11.97 -1.81
CA GLU A 125 23.45 -12.82 -0.69
C GLU A 125 22.52 -12.67 0.52
N GLU A 126 22.05 -11.45 0.79
CA GLU A 126 21.07 -11.21 1.86
C GLU A 126 19.73 -11.86 1.55
N ILE A 127 19.28 -11.78 0.30
CA ILE A 127 18.03 -12.42 -0.15
C ILE A 127 18.16 -13.94 -0.05
N ASP A 128 19.25 -14.52 -0.53
CA ASP A 128 19.50 -15.97 -0.45
C ASP A 128 19.57 -16.44 1.01
N ARG A 129 20.19 -15.67 1.92
CA ARG A 129 20.17 -15.96 3.36
C ARG A 129 18.77 -15.97 3.95
N ILE A 130 17.93 -15.00 3.59
CA ILE A 130 16.54 -14.92 4.06
C ILE A 130 15.74 -16.12 3.57
N ILE A 131 15.90 -16.51 2.29
CA ILE A 131 15.21 -17.66 1.70
C ILE A 131 15.72 -18.96 2.33
N SER A 132 17.02 -19.07 2.60
CA SER A 132 17.63 -20.25 3.23
C SER A 132 17.24 -20.42 4.71
N ALA A 133 16.82 -19.35 5.38
CA ALA A 133 16.34 -19.40 6.76
C ALA A 133 14.92 -20.00 6.90
N ILE A 134 14.28 -20.36 5.77
CA ILE A 134 12.95 -21.00 5.78
C ILE A 134 13.09 -22.46 6.14
N ASP A 135 12.40 -22.89 7.18
CA ASP A 135 12.27 -24.30 7.54
C ASP A 135 11.24 -24.99 6.63
N LEU A 136 11.72 -25.82 5.71
CA LEU A 136 10.89 -26.59 4.79
C LEU A 136 10.17 -27.77 5.45
N GLY A 137 10.54 -28.16 6.68
CA GLY A 137 9.85 -29.17 7.45
C GLY A 137 8.49 -28.75 8.01
N THR A 138 8.17 -27.47 7.92
CA THR A 138 6.87 -26.94 8.35
C THR A 138 5.85 -26.98 7.22
N ASN A 139 4.56 -27.12 7.57
CA ASN A 139 3.46 -27.14 6.59
C ASN A 139 3.41 -25.88 5.71
N GLU A 140 3.92 -24.76 6.20
CA GLU A 140 3.96 -23.50 5.46
C GLU A 140 5.31 -23.25 4.76
N GLY A 141 6.33 -24.07 5.02
CA GLY A 141 7.70 -23.84 4.57
C GLY A 141 7.80 -23.68 3.06
N GLN A 142 7.27 -24.65 2.31
CA GLN A 142 7.31 -24.62 0.85
C GLN A 142 6.51 -23.45 0.26
N ARG A 143 5.35 -23.14 0.84
CA ARG A 143 4.57 -21.93 0.48
C ARG A 143 5.39 -20.65 0.70
N ASN A 144 6.02 -20.53 1.86
CA ASN A 144 6.78 -19.34 2.24
C ASN A 144 7.98 -19.14 1.30
N ARG A 145 8.65 -20.24 0.91
CA ARG A 145 9.73 -20.21 -0.08
C ARG A 145 9.23 -19.76 -1.45
N ALA A 146 8.14 -20.33 -1.94
CA ALA A 146 7.53 -19.91 -3.20
C ALA A 146 7.10 -18.43 -3.20
N ILE A 147 6.58 -17.92 -2.07
CA ILE A 147 6.24 -16.50 -1.89
C ILE A 147 7.47 -15.61 -2.08
N LEU A 148 8.57 -15.88 -1.38
CA LEU A 148 9.76 -15.02 -1.44
C LEU A 148 10.45 -15.09 -2.79
N GLU A 149 10.56 -16.27 -3.39
CA GLU A 149 11.10 -16.45 -4.74
C GLU A 149 10.25 -15.68 -5.79
N THR A 150 8.93 -15.72 -5.67
CA THR A 150 8.04 -14.98 -6.58
C THR A 150 8.16 -13.46 -6.39
N LEU A 151 8.20 -12.98 -5.15
CA LEU A 151 8.39 -11.56 -4.86
C LEU A 151 9.70 -11.03 -5.44
N TYR A 152 10.77 -11.80 -5.26
CA TYR A 152 12.10 -11.42 -5.74
C TYR A 152 12.21 -11.53 -7.25
N SER A 153 11.76 -12.64 -7.84
CA SER A 153 11.86 -12.90 -9.29
C SER A 153 11.03 -11.93 -10.14
N CYS A 154 9.84 -11.58 -9.67
CA CYS A 154 8.86 -10.81 -10.45
C CYS A 154 8.75 -9.35 -10.00
N GLY A 155 9.37 -8.97 -8.89
CA GLY A 155 9.26 -7.63 -8.32
C GLY A 155 7.82 -7.19 -8.06
N LEU A 156 6.94 -8.10 -7.64
CA LEU A 156 5.52 -7.84 -7.42
C LEU A 156 5.28 -6.89 -6.24
N ARG A 157 4.17 -6.15 -6.32
CA ARG A 157 3.59 -5.56 -5.10
C ARG A 157 3.02 -6.68 -4.23
N VAL A 158 3.07 -6.52 -2.90
CA VAL A 158 2.52 -7.55 -1.99
C VAL A 158 1.04 -7.84 -2.25
N SER A 159 0.26 -6.84 -2.64
CA SER A 159 -1.15 -7.05 -3.01
C SER A 159 -1.32 -7.86 -4.29
N GLU A 160 -0.45 -7.69 -5.27
CA GLU A 160 -0.42 -8.46 -6.52
C GLU A 160 -0.09 -9.92 -6.23
N LEU A 161 0.90 -10.17 -5.37
CA LEU A 161 1.24 -11.52 -4.92
C LEU A 161 0.07 -12.20 -4.20
N CYS A 162 -0.56 -11.51 -3.24
CA CYS A 162 -1.67 -12.06 -2.46
C CYS A 162 -2.90 -12.41 -3.30
N ASN A 163 -3.08 -11.71 -4.43
CA ASN A 163 -4.20 -11.88 -5.34
C ASN A 163 -3.84 -12.67 -6.61
N LEU A 164 -2.62 -13.20 -6.70
CA LEU A 164 -2.17 -13.99 -7.85
C LEU A 164 -3.01 -15.27 -7.96
N LYS A 165 -3.54 -15.52 -9.16
CA LYS A 165 -4.39 -16.64 -9.45
C LYS A 165 -3.64 -17.72 -10.22
N ILE A 166 -4.09 -18.97 -10.10
CA ILE A 166 -3.54 -20.09 -10.86
C ILE A 166 -3.82 -19.89 -12.35
N SER A 167 -5.00 -19.39 -12.69
CA SER A 167 -5.42 -19.03 -14.06
C SER A 167 -4.58 -17.91 -14.70
N ASP A 168 -3.77 -17.20 -13.92
CA ASP A 168 -2.87 -16.14 -14.39
C ASP A 168 -1.42 -16.59 -14.57
N LEU A 169 -1.13 -17.89 -14.43
CA LEU A 169 0.22 -18.46 -14.53
C LEU A 169 0.44 -19.06 -15.93
N TYR A 170 1.37 -18.51 -16.68
CA TYR A 170 1.77 -18.95 -18.03
C TYR A 170 3.22 -19.42 -17.96
N PHE A 171 3.43 -20.55 -17.26
CA PHE A 171 4.78 -21.05 -16.94
C PHE A 171 5.56 -21.57 -18.14
N ASP A 172 4.87 -22.09 -19.13
CA ASP A 172 5.51 -22.61 -20.35
C ASP A 172 6.02 -21.47 -21.22
N GLU A 173 5.37 -20.31 -21.15
CA GLU A 173 5.77 -19.07 -21.83
C GLU A 173 6.70 -18.20 -20.96
N GLY A 174 6.91 -18.57 -19.69
CA GLY A 174 7.82 -17.88 -18.78
C GLY A 174 7.32 -16.55 -18.23
N PHE A 175 6.00 -16.34 -18.14
CA PHE A 175 5.42 -15.14 -17.54
C PHE A 175 4.19 -15.43 -16.67
N ILE A 176 3.82 -14.43 -15.88
CA ILE A 176 2.56 -14.38 -15.11
C ILE A 176 1.81 -13.10 -15.47
N LYS A 177 0.49 -13.15 -15.42
CA LYS A 177 -0.38 -11.99 -15.56
C LYS A 177 -0.71 -11.43 -14.18
N VAL A 178 -0.55 -10.14 -13.97
CA VAL A 178 -0.86 -9.48 -12.70
C VAL A 178 -1.75 -8.28 -12.91
N GLU A 179 -2.70 -8.09 -12.00
CA GLU A 179 -3.57 -6.93 -11.98
C GLU A 179 -3.01 -5.87 -11.00
N GLY A 180 -2.74 -4.69 -11.52
CA GLY A 180 -2.21 -3.55 -10.78
C GLY A 180 -3.28 -2.55 -10.35
N LYS A 181 -2.85 -1.35 -9.94
CA LYS A 181 -3.74 -0.25 -9.56
C LYS A 181 -4.63 0.14 -10.74
N GLY A 182 -5.95 0.28 -10.48
CA GLY A 182 -6.94 0.66 -11.50
C GLY A 182 -7.28 -0.47 -12.47
N SER A 183 -7.20 -1.73 -12.00
CA SER A 183 -7.49 -2.96 -12.79
C SER A 183 -6.67 -3.10 -14.08
N LYS A 184 -5.52 -2.38 -14.15
CA LYS A 184 -4.60 -2.52 -15.29
C LYS A 184 -3.84 -3.82 -15.18
N GLN A 185 -3.98 -4.67 -16.19
CA GLN A 185 -3.26 -5.93 -16.29
C GLN A 185 -1.91 -5.72 -16.99
N ARG A 186 -0.90 -6.49 -16.56
CA ARG A 186 0.41 -6.55 -17.20
C ARG A 186 0.99 -7.96 -17.12
N LEU A 187 1.79 -8.30 -18.09
CA LEU A 187 2.60 -9.52 -18.07
C LEU A 187 3.93 -9.23 -17.37
N VAL A 188 4.35 -10.15 -16.52
CA VAL A 188 5.61 -10.05 -15.76
C VAL A 188 6.39 -11.34 -15.97
N PRO A 189 7.66 -11.27 -16.41
CA PRO A 189 8.48 -12.46 -16.53
C PRO A 189 8.72 -13.10 -15.16
N ILE A 190 8.80 -14.43 -15.14
CA ILE A 190 9.06 -15.22 -13.94
C ILE A 190 10.26 -16.14 -14.16
N SER A 191 11.14 -16.25 -13.16
CA SER A 191 12.31 -17.11 -13.26
C SER A 191 11.95 -18.60 -13.12
N SER A 192 12.76 -19.48 -13.71
CA SER A 192 12.62 -20.92 -13.57
C SER A 192 12.70 -21.39 -12.11
N ARG A 193 13.48 -20.68 -11.28
CA ARG A 193 13.57 -20.96 -9.83
C ARG A 193 12.22 -20.69 -9.13
N ALA A 194 11.58 -19.56 -9.40
CA ALA A 194 10.27 -19.25 -8.82
C ALA A 194 9.18 -20.22 -9.33
N ILE A 195 9.19 -20.58 -10.61
CA ILE A 195 8.28 -21.58 -11.19
C ILE A 195 8.42 -22.92 -10.47
N LYS A 196 9.66 -23.39 -10.26
CA LYS A 196 9.94 -24.64 -9.53
C LYS A 196 9.36 -24.61 -8.13
N GLU A 197 9.57 -23.51 -7.37
CA GLU A 197 9.09 -23.41 -6.00
C GLU A 197 7.56 -23.31 -5.93
N ILE A 198 6.90 -22.66 -6.91
CA ILE A 198 5.44 -22.65 -6.99
C ILE A 198 4.90 -24.05 -7.33
N ARG A 199 5.54 -24.78 -8.24
CA ARG A 199 5.14 -26.19 -8.55
C ARG A 199 5.28 -27.09 -7.33
N ASN A 200 6.37 -26.98 -6.57
CA ASN A 200 6.56 -27.71 -5.32
C ASN A 200 5.46 -27.34 -4.31
N TRP A 201 5.16 -26.05 -4.16
CA TRP A 201 4.07 -25.60 -3.30
C TRP A 201 2.70 -26.16 -3.73
N PHE A 202 2.44 -26.34 -5.01
CA PHE A 202 1.17 -26.94 -5.48
C PHE A 202 1.01 -28.38 -5.04
N VAL A 203 2.08 -29.14 -4.88
CA VAL A 203 2.03 -30.50 -4.33
C VAL A 203 1.45 -30.46 -2.90
N ASP A 204 2.03 -29.62 -2.03
CA ASP A 204 1.57 -29.49 -0.65
C ASP A 204 0.16 -28.90 -0.58
N ARG A 205 -0.09 -27.83 -1.36
CA ARG A 205 -1.38 -27.15 -1.44
C ARG A 205 -2.53 -28.09 -1.78
N ASN A 206 -2.31 -28.96 -2.74
CA ASN A 206 -3.35 -29.87 -3.24
C ASN A 206 -3.42 -31.18 -2.41
N GLY A 207 -2.33 -31.54 -1.72
CA GLY A 207 -2.25 -32.78 -0.92
C GLY A 207 -2.81 -32.66 0.49
N GLY A 208 -2.80 -31.49 1.13
CA GLY A 208 -3.14 -31.40 2.55
C GLY A 208 -3.85 -30.15 3.01
N TRP A 209 -4.02 -29.14 2.16
CA TRP A 209 -4.65 -27.89 2.56
C TRP A 209 -6.15 -27.90 2.32
N LYS A 210 -6.94 -27.54 3.35
CA LYS A 210 -8.38 -27.35 3.22
C LYS A 210 -8.65 -26.00 2.57
N ILE A 211 -8.96 -26.02 1.26
CA ILE A 211 -9.22 -24.81 0.48
C ILE A 211 -10.69 -24.43 0.66
N LYS A 212 -10.99 -23.18 0.97
CA LYS A 212 -12.38 -22.69 1.05
C LYS A 212 -12.92 -22.43 -0.35
N LYS A 213 -14.24 -22.61 -0.48
CA LYS A 213 -14.99 -22.23 -1.67
C LYS A 213 -14.66 -20.78 -2.05
N ASP A 214 -14.52 -20.50 -3.36
CA ASP A 214 -14.16 -19.22 -3.96
C ASP A 214 -12.67 -18.83 -3.82
N PHE A 215 -11.83 -19.71 -3.21
CA PHE A 215 -10.39 -19.48 -3.06
C PHE A 215 -9.53 -20.51 -3.79
N GLU A 216 -10.14 -21.39 -4.59
CA GLU A 216 -9.48 -22.48 -5.29
C GLU A 216 -8.46 -21.97 -6.33
N ASP A 217 -8.76 -20.83 -6.96
CA ASP A 217 -7.92 -20.23 -8.01
C ASP A 217 -6.76 -19.38 -7.44
N TYR A 218 -6.66 -19.16 -6.11
CA TYR A 218 -5.54 -18.40 -5.55
C TYR A 218 -4.29 -19.26 -5.40
N VAL A 219 -3.13 -18.73 -5.83
CA VAL A 219 -1.84 -19.42 -5.74
C VAL A 219 -1.43 -19.59 -4.28
N PHE A 220 -1.45 -18.53 -3.49
CA PHE A 220 -0.96 -18.54 -2.11
C PHE A 220 -2.09 -18.48 -1.09
N LEU A 221 -2.17 -19.50 -0.26
CA LEU A 221 -3.23 -19.67 0.74
C LEU A 221 -2.73 -19.48 2.16
N ALA A 222 -3.58 -18.94 3.02
CA ALA A 222 -3.42 -18.95 4.47
C ALA A 222 -3.90 -20.29 5.05
N ARG A 223 -3.51 -20.62 6.28
CA ARG A 223 -3.88 -21.87 6.99
C ARG A 223 -5.38 -22.19 6.96
N TRP A 224 -6.20 -21.16 6.94
CA TRP A 224 -7.68 -21.31 6.94
C TRP A 224 -8.27 -21.48 5.53
N GLY A 225 -7.45 -21.70 4.50
CA GLY A 225 -7.90 -21.97 3.14
C GLY A 225 -8.40 -20.75 2.35
N LYS A 226 -8.17 -19.53 2.83
CA LYS A 226 -8.36 -18.27 2.08
C LYS A 226 -7.02 -17.81 1.51
N ASN A 227 -7.05 -16.84 0.58
CA ASN A 227 -5.82 -16.22 0.09
C ASN A 227 -4.99 -15.60 1.23
N ILE A 228 -3.68 -15.59 1.06
CA ILE A 228 -2.76 -15.00 2.05
C ILE A 228 -2.95 -13.48 2.14
N SER A 229 -2.89 -12.93 3.34
CA SER A 229 -3.03 -11.48 3.54
C SER A 229 -1.67 -10.75 3.45
N ARG A 230 -1.72 -9.46 3.10
CA ARG A 230 -0.54 -8.58 3.07
C ARG A 230 0.19 -8.54 4.42
N ILE A 231 -0.57 -8.57 5.52
CA ILE A 231 -0.05 -8.56 6.89
C ILE A 231 0.73 -9.85 7.17
N MET A 232 0.21 -11.01 6.76
CA MET A 232 0.93 -12.28 6.92
C MET A 232 2.24 -12.30 6.15
N VAL A 233 2.26 -11.83 4.91
CA VAL A 233 3.51 -11.72 4.12
C VAL A 233 4.49 -10.75 4.76
N PHE A 234 4.03 -9.64 5.32
CA PHE A 234 4.87 -8.70 6.04
C PHE A 234 5.52 -9.33 7.27
N HIS A 235 4.74 -10.03 8.11
CA HIS A 235 5.27 -10.73 9.29
C HIS A 235 6.24 -11.85 8.92
N LEU A 236 5.92 -12.64 7.88
CA LEU A 236 6.80 -13.66 7.35
C LEU A 236 8.19 -13.10 7.00
N ILE A 237 8.23 -12.01 6.22
CA ILE A 237 9.48 -11.37 5.82
C ILE A 237 10.25 -10.84 7.03
N LYS A 238 9.58 -10.21 7.99
CA LYS A 238 10.22 -9.70 9.23
C LYS A 238 10.83 -10.82 10.07
N GLU A 239 10.10 -11.91 10.24
CA GLU A 239 10.58 -13.08 11.00
C GLU A 239 11.78 -13.71 10.34
N LEU A 240 11.71 -13.96 9.03
CA LEU A 240 12.81 -14.58 8.28
C LEU A 240 14.05 -13.69 8.23
N ALA A 241 13.88 -12.37 8.08
CA ALA A 241 14.98 -11.43 8.13
C ALA A 241 15.70 -11.47 9.49
N LYS A 242 14.92 -11.54 10.60
CA LYS A 242 15.48 -11.71 11.95
C LYS A 242 16.23 -13.02 12.09
N LYS A 243 15.67 -14.15 11.61
CA LYS A 243 16.32 -15.47 11.62
C LYS A 243 17.61 -15.48 10.79
N ALA A 244 17.65 -14.77 9.66
CA ALA A 244 18.82 -14.62 8.80
C ALA A 244 19.88 -13.64 9.33
N GLY A 245 19.66 -13.01 10.50
CA GLY A 245 20.59 -12.04 11.09
C GLY A 245 20.66 -10.70 10.32
N ILE A 246 19.61 -10.34 9.59
CA ILE A 246 19.55 -9.07 8.83
C ILE A 246 19.03 -7.97 9.73
N THR A 247 19.84 -6.94 9.95
CA THR A 247 19.51 -5.78 10.81
C THR A 247 18.75 -4.65 10.10
N LYS A 248 18.74 -4.67 8.74
CA LYS A 248 18.01 -3.70 7.92
C LYS A 248 16.50 -3.76 8.19
N ASN A 249 15.83 -2.61 8.04
CA ASN A 249 14.36 -2.56 8.17
C ASN A 249 13.68 -3.04 6.88
N ILE A 250 13.44 -4.34 6.80
CA ILE A 250 12.95 -5.01 5.59
C ILE A 250 11.42 -5.09 5.57
N SER A 251 10.87 -4.92 4.38
CA SER A 251 9.46 -5.04 4.07
C SER A 251 9.27 -5.68 2.67
N PRO A 252 8.05 -6.07 2.27
CA PRO A 252 7.81 -6.52 0.89
C PRO A 252 8.24 -5.49 -0.19
N HIS A 253 8.17 -4.20 0.12
CA HIS A 253 8.67 -3.15 -0.77
C HIS A 253 10.19 -3.19 -0.93
N THR A 254 10.93 -3.58 0.11
CA THR A 254 12.39 -3.74 0.04
C THR A 254 12.79 -4.81 -0.97
N PHE A 255 12.09 -5.96 -1.01
CA PHE A 255 12.31 -6.99 -2.04
C PHE A 255 12.08 -6.45 -3.46
N ARG A 256 11.00 -5.69 -3.66
CA ARG A 256 10.71 -5.07 -4.95
C ARG A 256 11.76 -4.02 -5.35
N HIS A 257 12.23 -3.20 -4.42
CA HIS A 257 13.29 -2.23 -4.68
C HIS A 257 14.62 -2.92 -5.01
N SER A 258 14.97 -4.00 -4.29
CA SER A 258 16.16 -4.78 -4.56
C SER A 258 16.13 -5.40 -5.96
N PHE A 259 14.99 -5.96 -6.37
CA PHE A 259 14.77 -6.44 -7.74
C PHE A 259 14.97 -5.33 -8.78
N ALA A 260 14.39 -4.15 -8.56
CA ALA A 260 14.57 -3.02 -9.47
C ALA A 260 16.03 -2.58 -9.57
N CYS A 261 16.73 -2.45 -8.43
CA CYS A 261 18.15 -2.10 -8.42
C CYS A 261 18.99 -3.11 -9.20
N LEU A 262 18.74 -4.41 -9.02
CA LEU A 262 19.47 -5.45 -9.73
C LEU A 262 19.24 -5.43 -11.24
N LEU A 263 18.02 -5.12 -11.70
CA LEU A 263 17.73 -4.95 -13.13
C LEU A 263 18.50 -3.77 -13.73
N TYR A 264 18.67 -2.67 -12.97
CA TYR A 264 19.41 -1.50 -13.44
C TYR A 264 20.93 -1.65 -13.34
N THR A 265 21.43 -2.48 -12.42
CA THR A 265 22.86 -2.71 -12.20
C THR A 265 23.41 -3.91 -12.97
N SER A 266 22.55 -4.81 -13.45
CA SER A 266 22.96 -5.89 -14.35
C SER A 266 23.34 -5.32 -15.70
N PRO A 267 24.52 -5.68 -16.25
CA PRO A 267 24.94 -5.22 -17.57
C PRO A 267 23.89 -5.60 -18.62
N SER A 268 23.39 -4.59 -19.33
CA SER A 268 22.44 -4.80 -20.43
C SER A 268 23.07 -5.72 -21.49
N PRO A 269 22.30 -6.56 -22.19
CA PRO A 269 22.83 -7.30 -23.36
C PRO A 269 23.48 -6.40 -24.40
N ARG A 270 23.16 -5.09 -24.42
CA ARG A 270 23.83 -4.08 -25.27
C ARG A 270 25.21 -3.71 -24.75
N ASP A 271 25.43 -3.69 -23.43
CA ASP A 271 26.71 -3.36 -22.82
C ASP A 271 27.72 -4.50 -22.98
N MET A 272 27.24 -5.77 -22.93
CA MET A 272 28.06 -6.96 -23.17
C MET A 272 28.53 -7.09 -24.63
N ARG A 273 27.86 -6.44 -25.60
CA ARG A 273 28.32 -6.41 -27.00
C ARG A 273 29.40 -5.37 -27.29
N ARG A 274 29.65 -4.40 -26.40
CA ARG A 274 30.69 -3.36 -26.56
C ARG A 274 32.04 -3.75 -25.98
N SER A 275 32.13 -4.87 -25.25
CA SER A 275 33.39 -5.36 -24.65
C SER A 275 34.03 -6.53 -25.41
N ARG A 276 33.75 -6.66 -26.73
CA ARG A 276 34.47 -7.57 -27.66
C ARG A 276 35.10 -6.79 -28.79
#